data_f438927935a5d676a2f77aa0e8af2a06
#
_entry.id   f438927935a5d676a2f77aa0e8af2a06
#
_cell.length_a   1.000
_cell.length_b   1.000
_cell.length_c   1.000
_cell.angle_alpha   90.00
_cell.angle_beta   90.00
_cell.angle_gamma   90.00
#
_symmetry.space_group_name_H-M   'P 1'
#
loop_
_entity.id
_entity.type
_entity.pdbx_description
1 polymer ?
#
loop_
_entity_poly.entity_id
_entity_poly.type
_entity_poly.pdbx_seq_one_letter_code
_entity_poly.pdbx_strand_id
1 'polypeptide(L)'
;MAADLSAAEQAETENLQYRGGRLYWSGGSAAAAAGRAGVKADKREGDGATPAGTYPLVSILYRPDKVPAPRSQLPVRPLTSTDGWVDEPADVNYNRPVSLPYPASAEEMWREDDLYDALVVIGYNTEPVISGAGSAIFLHVATPDFAPTAGCIAVKREVLLGLLPVLSPGSKITITGRDDQATGGRVVHIDGSSANSWYQPASLG
;
A
#
# COMPACT_ATOMS: atom_id res chain seq x y z
N MET A 1 -44.07 18.48 -9.86
CA MET A 1 -43.37 17.24 -10.17
C MET A 1 -41.88 17.54 -10.09
N ALA A 2 -41.30 17.31 -8.90
CA ALA A 2 -39.84 17.42 -8.69
C ALA A 2 -39.24 16.05 -9.01
N ALA A 3 -38.45 15.99 -10.08
CA ALA A 3 -37.68 14.82 -10.41
C ALA A 3 -36.53 14.70 -9.40
N ASP A 4 -36.54 13.60 -8.72
CA ASP A 4 -35.51 13.14 -7.78
C ASP A 4 -34.19 12.92 -8.54
N LEU A 5 -33.19 13.77 -8.32
CA LEU A 5 -31.83 13.65 -8.80
C LEU A 5 -30.94 13.06 -7.68
N SER A 6 -31.34 11.93 -7.11
CA SER A 6 -30.50 11.22 -6.16
C SER A 6 -30.23 9.79 -6.62
N ALA A 7 -29.32 9.67 -7.59
CA ALA A 7 -28.51 8.50 -7.84
C ALA A 7 -27.21 8.94 -8.46
N ALA A 8 -26.42 9.73 -7.74
CA ALA A 8 -24.99 9.75 -8.00
C ALA A 8 -24.52 8.32 -7.75
N GLU A 9 -24.36 7.57 -8.84
CA GLU A 9 -23.77 6.24 -8.91
C GLU A 9 -22.51 6.26 -8.04
N GLN A 10 -22.59 5.66 -6.87
CA GLN A 10 -21.44 5.45 -6.00
C GLN A 10 -20.53 4.49 -6.77
N ALA A 11 -19.58 5.05 -7.52
CA ALA A 11 -18.54 4.26 -8.14
C ALA A 11 -17.90 3.39 -7.05
N GLU A 12 -18.03 2.07 -7.18
CA GLU A 12 -17.44 1.14 -6.22
C GLU A 12 -15.96 1.46 -6.10
N THR A 13 -15.49 1.66 -4.86
CA THR A 13 -14.10 2.00 -4.59
C THR A 13 -13.20 0.83 -5.03
N GLU A 14 -12.31 1.06 -6.00
CA GLU A 14 -11.39 0.04 -6.47
C GLU A 14 -10.39 -0.33 -5.36
N ASN A 15 -10.29 -1.62 -5.06
CA ASN A 15 -9.34 -2.16 -4.11
C ASN A 15 -8.36 -3.11 -4.79
N LEU A 16 -7.10 -3.02 -4.37
CA LEU A 16 -6.03 -3.85 -4.89
C LEU A 16 -5.70 -4.97 -3.90
N GLN A 17 -5.26 -6.11 -4.42
CA GLN A 17 -4.75 -7.21 -3.61
C GLN A 17 -3.42 -7.71 -4.20
N TYR A 18 -2.35 -7.68 -3.40
CA TYR A 18 -1.10 -8.36 -3.72
C TYR A 18 -1.04 -9.72 -3.03
N ARG A 19 -0.80 -10.78 -3.80
CA ARG A 19 -0.52 -12.12 -3.28
C ARG A 19 0.26 -12.96 -4.29
N GLY A 20 1.20 -13.76 -3.81
CA GLY A 20 1.88 -14.78 -4.61
C GLY A 20 2.60 -14.26 -5.86
N GLY A 21 3.11 -13.01 -5.84
CA GLY A 21 3.79 -12.41 -6.98
C GLY A 21 2.85 -11.81 -8.04
N ARG A 22 1.60 -11.54 -7.68
CA ARG A 22 0.60 -10.91 -8.55
C ARG A 22 -0.17 -9.81 -7.82
N LEU A 23 -0.50 -8.76 -8.55
CA LEU A 23 -1.46 -7.74 -8.15
C LEU A 23 -2.81 -8.05 -8.81
N TYR A 24 -3.89 -7.99 -8.05
CA TYR A 24 -5.28 -8.21 -8.48
C TYR A 24 -6.10 -6.94 -8.24
N TRP A 25 -7.08 -6.69 -9.13
CA TRP A 25 -8.08 -5.63 -9.03
C TRP A 25 -9.38 -6.12 -9.70
N SER A 26 -10.46 -5.34 -9.68
CA SER A 26 -11.77 -5.74 -10.24
C SER A 26 -11.69 -6.09 -11.74
N GLY A 27 -10.86 -5.35 -12.51
CA GLY A 27 -10.68 -5.54 -13.94
C GLY A 27 -9.66 -6.62 -14.34
N GLY A 28 -8.98 -7.30 -13.37
CA GLY A 28 -8.02 -8.35 -13.72
C GLY A 28 -6.86 -8.56 -12.76
N SER A 29 -5.75 -9.04 -13.29
CA SER A 29 -4.52 -9.22 -12.52
C SER A 29 -3.28 -9.16 -13.39
N ALA A 30 -2.14 -8.80 -12.79
CA ALA A 30 -0.85 -8.79 -13.45
C ALA A 30 0.26 -9.34 -12.54
N ALA A 31 1.40 -9.73 -13.16
CA ALA A 31 2.60 -10.04 -12.40
C ALA A 31 3.06 -8.80 -11.61
N ALA A 32 3.55 -9.03 -10.41
CA ALA A 32 4.05 -7.98 -9.53
C ALA A 32 5.26 -8.47 -8.74
N ALA A 33 6.28 -7.63 -8.59
CA ALA A 33 7.39 -7.85 -7.69
C ALA A 33 7.06 -7.28 -6.30
N ALA A 34 7.74 -7.81 -5.28
CA ALA A 34 7.68 -7.34 -3.91
C ALA A 34 9.08 -7.37 -3.30
N GLY A 35 9.19 -7.04 -2.02
CA GLY A 35 10.44 -7.05 -1.29
C GLY A 35 11.22 -8.36 -1.41
N ARG A 36 12.54 -8.27 -1.55
CA ARG A 36 13.46 -9.44 -1.67
C ARG A 36 13.35 -10.42 -0.50
N ALA A 37 12.95 -9.94 0.67
CA ALA A 37 12.73 -10.77 1.86
C ALA A 37 11.27 -11.28 1.99
N GLY A 38 10.45 -11.14 0.93
CA GLY A 38 9.05 -11.56 0.92
C GLY A 38 8.12 -10.59 1.63
N VAL A 39 6.95 -11.08 2.02
CA VAL A 39 5.93 -10.33 2.75
C VAL A 39 6.00 -10.72 4.23
N LYS A 40 6.04 -9.75 5.14
CA LYS A 40 6.14 -9.96 6.60
C LYS A 40 5.18 -9.08 7.38
N ALA A 41 4.63 -9.62 8.46
CA ALA A 41 3.80 -8.87 9.40
C ALA A 41 4.65 -7.97 10.33
N ASP A 42 5.85 -8.42 10.70
CA ASP A 42 6.81 -7.73 11.56
C ASP A 42 7.86 -6.94 10.76
N LYS A 43 7.41 -6.17 9.78
CA LYS A 43 8.23 -5.30 8.94
C LYS A 43 9.10 -4.36 9.78
N ARG A 44 10.37 -4.21 9.36
CA ARG A 44 11.34 -3.26 9.93
C ARG A 44 12.06 -2.48 8.85
N GLU A 45 12.60 -1.31 9.20
CA GLU A 45 13.42 -0.54 8.28
C GLU A 45 14.63 -1.36 7.80
N GLY A 46 14.92 -1.27 6.50
CA GLY A 46 16.06 -1.93 5.87
C GLY A 46 15.96 -3.46 5.72
N ASP A 47 14.88 -4.12 6.19
CA ASP A 47 14.75 -5.59 6.15
C ASP A 47 14.47 -6.18 4.76
N GLY A 48 14.20 -5.32 3.77
CA GLY A 48 13.89 -5.72 2.40
C GLY A 48 12.56 -6.45 2.24
N ALA A 49 11.66 -6.43 3.23
CA ALA A 49 10.36 -7.07 3.17
C ALA A 49 9.25 -6.08 2.79
N THR A 50 8.20 -6.57 2.16
CA THR A 50 6.94 -5.85 1.98
C THR A 50 6.04 -6.08 3.19
N PRO A 51 5.40 -5.05 3.77
CA PRO A 51 4.55 -5.23 4.94
C PRO A 51 3.27 -5.98 4.58
N ALA A 52 2.93 -7.02 5.35
CA ALA A 52 1.63 -7.68 5.29
C ALA A 52 0.56 -6.82 5.95
N GLY A 53 -0.64 -6.78 5.37
CA GLY A 53 -1.76 -6.02 5.93
C GLY A 53 -2.62 -5.35 4.85
N THR A 54 -3.52 -4.49 5.29
CA THR A 54 -4.37 -3.67 4.41
C THR A 54 -4.11 -2.20 4.68
N TYR A 55 -3.73 -1.47 3.64
CA TYR A 55 -3.29 -0.07 3.73
C TYR A 55 -4.05 0.81 2.76
N PRO A 56 -4.33 2.07 3.11
CA PRO A 56 -4.93 3.03 2.18
C PRO A 56 -3.94 3.37 1.06
N LEU A 57 -4.47 3.69 -0.12
CA LEU A 57 -3.74 4.35 -1.20
C LEU A 57 -3.93 5.86 -1.00
N VAL A 58 -2.81 6.59 -0.83
CA VAL A 58 -2.84 7.96 -0.28
C VAL A 58 -2.79 9.01 -1.39
N SER A 59 -1.83 8.88 -2.29
CA SER A 59 -1.57 9.87 -3.35
C SER A 59 -0.76 9.26 -4.48
N ILE A 60 -0.72 9.97 -5.59
CA ILE A 60 0.05 9.62 -6.78
C ILE A 60 1.14 10.66 -6.98
N LEU A 61 2.38 10.20 -7.14
CA LEU A 61 3.51 11.02 -7.55
C LEU A 61 3.93 10.59 -8.96
N TYR A 62 4.38 11.53 -9.81
CA TYR A 62 4.77 11.21 -11.17
C TYR A 62 5.88 12.12 -11.70
N ARG A 63 6.65 11.64 -12.67
CA ARG A 63 7.69 12.35 -13.41
C ARG A 63 7.04 13.10 -14.59
N PRO A 64 6.89 14.43 -14.50
CA PRO A 64 6.21 15.20 -15.55
C PRO A 64 6.97 15.25 -16.88
N ASP A 65 8.26 14.93 -16.86
CA ASP A 65 9.12 14.80 -18.05
C ASP A 65 9.03 13.43 -18.74
N LYS A 66 8.43 12.42 -18.06
CA LYS A 66 8.33 11.04 -18.58
C LYS A 66 6.90 10.58 -18.83
N VAL A 67 5.94 11.10 -18.06
CA VAL A 67 4.52 10.77 -18.21
C VAL A 67 3.63 12.00 -18.13
N PRO A 68 2.54 12.07 -18.89
CA PRO A 68 1.53 13.13 -18.72
C PRO A 68 0.89 13.04 -17.34
N ALA A 69 0.37 14.15 -16.84
CA ALA A 69 -0.31 14.17 -15.55
C ALA A 69 -1.42 13.10 -15.48
N PRO A 70 -1.33 12.13 -14.56
CA PRO A 70 -2.32 11.07 -14.44
C PRO A 70 -3.70 11.65 -14.08
N ARG A 71 -4.76 11.08 -14.65
CA ARG A 71 -6.12 11.31 -14.17
C ARG A 71 -6.37 10.34 -13.01
N SER A 72 -6.85 10.86 -11.88
CA SER A 72 -7.25 10.06 -10.72
C SER A 72 -8.12 10.90 -9.79
N GLN A 73 -8.88 10.26 -8.92
CA GLN A 73 -9.54 10.93 -7.80
C GLN A 73 -8.62 11.03 -6.56
N LEU A 74 -7.54 10.26 -6.51
CA LEU A 74 -6.50 10.47 -5.51
C LEU A 74 -5.75 11.79 -5.77
N PRO A 75 -5.19 12.44 -4.74
CA PRO A 75 -4.29 13.56 -4.91
C PRO A 75 -3.13 13.20 -5.85
N VAL A 76 -2.90 14.01 -6.89
CA VAL A 76 -1.81 13.82 -7.87
C VAL A 76 -0.84 14.98 -7.76
N ARG A 77 0.45 14.69 -7.63
CA ARG A 77 1.52 15.68 -7.55
C ARG A 77 2.69 15.32 -8.48
N PRO A 78 3.17 16.28 -9.29
CA PRO A 78 4.42 16.07 -10.03
C PRO A 78 5.61 15.99 -9.07
N LEU A 79 6.56 15.12 -9.37
CA LEU A 79 7.88 15.09 -8.74
C LEU A 79 8.74 16.24 -9.26
N THR A 80 9.66 16.69 -8.41
CA THR A 80 10.74 17.63 -8.74
C THR A 80 12.08 16.99 -8.45
N SER A 81 13.15 17.55 -9.00
CA SER A 81 14.52 17.04 -8.80
C SER A 81 15.03 17.14 -7.36
N THR A 82 14.30 17.84 -6.49
CA THR A 82 14.63 17.98 -5.08
C THR A 82 13.72 17.17 -4.16
N ASP A 83 12.83 16.33 -4.69
CA ASP A 83 11.98 15.48 -3.85
C ASP A 83 12.78 14.31 -3.26
N GLY A 84 12.70 14.18 -1.94
CA GLY A 84 13.22 13.07 -1.16
C GLY A 84 12.16 12.46 -0.23
N TRP A 85 12.44 11.26 0.29
CA TRP A 85 11.61 10.60 1.30
C TRP A 85 12.50 10.05 2.41
N VAL A 86 12.34 10.53 3.64
CA VAL A 86 13.24 10.20 4.75
C VAL A 86 13.08 8.74 5.17
N ASP A 87 14.20 8.01 5.18
CA ASP A 87 14.34 6.61 5.60
C ASP A 87 15.25 6.42 6.84
N GLU A 88 15.72 7.54 7.44
CA GLU A 88 16.49 7.52 8.68
C GLU A 88 15.55 7.43 9.90
N PRO A 89 15.54 6.28 10.63
CA PRO A 89 14.59 6.06 11.73
C PRO A 89 14.72 7.06 12.90
N ALA A 90 15.89 7.67 13.08
CA ALA A 90 16.12 8.64 14.15
C ALA A 90 15.66 10.06 13.80
N ASP A 91 15.30 10.32 12.55
CA ASP A 91 14.90 11.63 12.08
C ASP A 91 13.44 11.95 12.43
N VAL A 92 13.15 13.21 12.76
CA VAL A 92 11.80 13.69 13.08
C VAL A 92 10.84 13.59 11.88
N ASN A 93 11.38 13.64 10.66
CA ASN A 93 10.63 13.49 9.41
C ASN A 93 10.69 12.06 8.86
N TYR A 94 11.05 11.06 9.68
CA TYR A 94 11.04 9.66 9.25
C TYR A 94 9.72 9.29 8.56
N ASN A 95 9.83 8.58 7.43
CA ASN A 95 8.73 8.19 6.56
C ASN A 95 7.85 9.36 6.06
N ARG A 96 8.49 10.50 5.78
CA ARG A 96 7.83 11.70 5.23
C ARG A 96 8.61 12.26 4.04
N PRO A 97 7.91 12.96 3.11
CA PRO A 97 8.56 13.68 2.03
C PRO A 97 9.35 14.88 2.57
N VAL A 98 10.51 15.14 1.96
CA VAL A 98 11.39 16.28 2.24
C VAL A 98 11.94 16.87 0.95
N SER A 99 12.58 18.05 1.06
CA SER A 99 13.37 18.62 -0.04
C SER A 99 14.84 18.29 0.13
N LEU A 100 15.47 17.82 -0.95
CA LEU A 100 16.91 17.57 -1.02
C LEU A 100 17.68 18.85 -1.44
N PRO A 101 18.94 19.03 -0.94
CA PRO A 101 19.66 18.13 -0.04
C PRO A 101 19.07 18.16 1.37
N TYR A 102 19.00 17.00 2.00
CA TYR A 102 18.48 16.82 3.37
C TYR A 102 19.59 16.31 4.30
N PRO A 103 19.67 16.73 5.59
CA PRO A 103 20.79 16.38 6.45
C PRO A 103 20.81 14.92 6.92
N ALA A 104 19.70 14.19 6.84
CA ALA A 104 19.60 12.76 7.15
C ALA A 104 19.44 11.93 5.87
N SER A 105 19.48 10.60 6.02
CA SER A 105 19.23 9.69 4.91
C SER A 105 17.83 9.87 4.36
N ALA A 106 17.73 10.00 3.04
CA ALA A 106 16.47 10.12 2.34
C ALA A 106 16.59 9.51 0.93
N GLU A 107 15.59 8.74 0.54
CA GLU A 107 15.49 8.19 -0.80
C GLU A 107 15.24 9.30 -1.83
N GLU A 108 16.03 9.35 -2.91
CA GLU A 108 15.80 10.27 -4.02
C GLU A 108 14.58 9.84 -4.83
N MET A 109 13.58 10.72 -4.94
CA MET A 109 12.36 10.42 -5.68
C MET A 109 12.48 10.71 -7.18
N TRP A 110 13.44 11.59 -7.57
CA TRP A 110 13.73 11.92 -8.97
C TRP A 110 14.83 11.02 -9.53
N ARG A 111 14.43 9.79 -9.90
CA ARG A 111 15.35 8.76 -10.36
C ARG A 111 15.67 8.89 -11.86
N GLU A 112 16.85 8.45 -12.27
CA GLU A 112 17.22 8.36 -13.69
C GLU A 112 16.59 7.15 -14.38
N ASP A 113 16.36 6.06 -13.61
CA ASP A 113 15.61 4.89 -14.09
C ASP A 113 14.10 5.18 -14.16
N ASP A 114 13.34 4.25 -14.74
CA ASP A 114 11.91 4.42 -14.96
C ASP A 114 11.04 3.99 -13.77
N LEU A 115 11.65 3.54 -12.65
CA LEU A 115 10.92 2.93 -11.54
C LEU A 115 9.91 3.88 -10.91
N TYR A 116 10.21 5.19 -10.86
CA TYR A 116 9.35 6.23 -10.30
C TYR A 116 8.75 7.18 -11.35
N ASP A 117 8.60 6.70 -12.61
CA ASP A 117 7.87 7.44 -13.64
C ASP A 117 6.47 7.83 -13.16
N ALA A 118 5.82 6.91 -12.45
CA ALA A 118 4.65 7.12 -11.65
C ALA A 118 4.70 6.16 -10.46
N LEU A 119 4.15 6.59 -9.32
CA LEU A 119 4.00 5.73 -8.15
C LEU A 119 2.76 6.12 -7.34
N VAL A 120 2.23 5.16 -6.59
CA VAL A 120 1.16 5.37 -5.62
C VAL A 120 1.74 5.18 -4.22
N VAL A 121 1.57 6.18 -3.37
CA VAL A 121 1.97 6.10 -1.96
C VAL A 121 1.03 5.17 -1.23
N ILE A 122 1.57 4.09 -0.66
CA ILE A 122 0.84 3.17 0.22
C ILE A 122 0.96 3.71 1.65
N GLY A 123 -0.17 3.90 2.32
CA GLY A 123 -0.25 4.48 3.67
C GLY A 123 0.20 3.50 4.76
N TYR A 124 1.36 2.89 4.56
CA TYR A 124 2.02 2.08 5.57
C TYR A 124 2.85 2.95 6.50
N ASN A 125 2.72 2.76 7.80
CA ASN A 125 3.47 3.50 8.83
C ASN A 125 3.40 5.03 8.68
N THR A 126 2.24 5.56 8.30
CA THR A 126 2.07 7.01 8.05
C THR A 126 1.34 7.72 9.18
N GLU A 127 0.44 7.03 9.92
CA GLU A 127 -0.34 7.62 11.00
C GLU A 127 -0.77 6.58 12.06
N PRO A 128 -0.12 6.61 13.25
CA PRO A 128 1.09 7.36 13.57
C PRO A 128 2.33 6.76 12.90
N VAL A 129 3.35 7.58 12.65
CA VAL A 129 4.66 7.09 12.22
C VAL A 129 5.38 6.47 13.41
N ILE A 130 5.84 5.23 13.25
CA ILE A 130 6.62 4.48 14.25
C ILE A 130 8.04 4.36 13.74
N SER A 131 9.00 4.90 14.48
CA SER A 131 10.42 4.86 14.14
C SER A 131 10.89 3.39 13.93
N GLY A 132 11.61 3.15 12.83
CA GLY A 132 12.17 1.85 12.50
C GLY A 132 11.16 0.79 12.01
N ALA A 133 9.87 1.09 11.94
CA ALA A 133 8.88 0.14 11.45
C ALA A 133 8.87 -0.02 9.92
N GLY A 134 9.63 0.78 9.21
CA GLY A 134 9.72 0.81 7.74
C GLY A 134 9.16 2.09 7.15
N SER A 135 9.72 2.51 6.02
CA SER A 135 9.40 3.75 5.31
C SER A 135 9.30 3.51 3.81
N ALA A 136 8.84 4.52 3.07
CA ALA A 136 8.87 4.58 1.61
C ALA A 136 8.25 3.34 0.93
N ILE A 137 7.05 2.94 1.35
CA ILE A 137 6.34 1.81 0.73
C ILE A 137 5.41 2.34 -0.36
N PHE A 138 5.73 2.01 -1.61
CA PHE A 138 5.03 2.47 -2.79
C PHE A 138 4.56 1.31 -3.68
N LEU A 139 3.58 1.58 -4.53
CA LEU A 139 3.29 0.80 -5.73
C LEU A 139 3.89 1.56 -6.92
N HIS A 140 4.90 0.99 -7.60
CA HIS A 140 5.66 1.67 -8.64
C HIS A 140 5.91 0.81 -9.88
N VAL A 141 6.65 1.32 -10.86
CA VAL A 141 7.01 0.59 -12.09
C VAL A 141 8.05 -0.48 -11.80
N ALA A 142 7.85 -1.69 -12.29
CA ALA A 142 8.80 -2.80 -12.17
C ALA A 142 9.94 -2.66 -13.18
N THR A 143 11.10 -3.23 -12.83
CA THR A 143 12.15 -3.52 -13.83
C THR A 143 11.64 -4.53 -14.86
N PRO A 144 12.21 -4.57 -16.09
CA PRO A 144 11.76 -5.50 -17.13
C PRO A 144 11.76 -6.98 -16.71
N ASP A 145 12.69 -7.37 -15.84
CA ASP A 145 12.85 -8.71 -15.29
C ASP A 145 12.10 -8.95 -13.96
N PHE A 146 11.33 -7.95 -13.49
CA PHE A 146 10.65 -8.01 -12.19
C PHE A 146 11.60 -8.30 -11.02
N ALA A 147 12.78 -7.68 -11.01
CA ALA A 147 13.70 -7.78 -9.89
C ALA A 147 12.99 -7.45 -8.55
N PRO A 148 13.29 -8.19 -7.47
CA PRO A 148 12.72 -7.93 -6.16
C PRO A 148 13.07 -6.52 -5.66
N THR A 149 12.12 -5.88 -4.96
CA THR A 149 12.27 -4.52 -4.41
C THR A 149 12.92 -4.52 -3.02
N ALA A 150 13.11 -3.34 -2.45
CA ALA A 150 13.50 -3.18 -1.04
C ALA A 150 12.31 -3.24 -0.06
N GLY A 151 11.06 -3.36 -0.57
CA GLY A 151 9.84 -3.41 0.24
C GLY A 151 8.59 -2.96 -0.50
N CYS A 152 8.74 -2.19 -1.56
CA CYS A 152 7.65 -1.73 -2.41
C CYS A 152 7.01 -2.89 -3.20
N ILE A 153 5.85 -2.60 -3.79
CA ILE A 153 5.24 -3.45 -4.82
C ILE A 153 5.48 -2.81 -6.18
N ALA A 154 5.91 -3.61 -7.16
CA ALA A 154 6.19 -3.11 -8.49
C ALA A 154 5.44 -3.91 -9.56
N VAL A 155 4.87 -3.21 -10.53
CA VAL A 155 4.12 -3.76 -11.66
C VAL A 155 4.60 -3.15 -12.97
N LYS A 156 4.24 -3.76 -14.11
CA LYS A 156 4.53 -3.15 -15.41
C LYS A 156 3.95 -1.73 -15.50
N ARG A 157 4.66 -0.84 -16.20
CA ARG A 157 4.28 0.57 -16.37
C ARG A 157 2.85 0.74 -16.92
N GLU A 158 2.49 -0.01 -17.95
CA GLU A 158 1.16 0.05 -18.55
C GLU A 158 0.05 -0.40 -17.58
N VAL A 159 0.33 -1.37 -16.70
CA VAL A 159 -0.58 -1.81 -15.64
C VAL A 159 -0.78 -0.71 -14.63
N LEU A 160 0.33 -0.12 -14.13
CA LEU A 160 0.25 0.97 -13.16
C LEU A 160 -0.55 2.14 -13.73
N LEU A 161 -0.18 2.63 -14.91
CA LEU A 161 -0.86 3.78 -15.53
C LEU A 161 -2.34 3.51 -15.81
N GLY A 162 -2.70 2.26 -16.13
CA GLY A 162 -4.09 1.83 -16.31
C GLY A 162 -4.90 1.79 -15.01
N LEU A 163 -4.26 1.60 -13.86
CA LEU A 163 -4.90 1.59 -12.55
C LEU A 163 -5.17 3.02 -12.01
N LEU A 164 -4.30 3.99 -12.30
CA LEU A 164 -4.40 5.33 -11.70
C LEU A 164 -5.78 6.00 -11.86
N PRO A 165 -6.47 5.90 -13.03
CA PRO A 165 -7.78 6.53 -13.21
C PRO A 165 -8.91 5.95 -12.36
N VAL A 166 -8.79 4.70 -11.92
CA VAL A 166 -9.84 4.01 -11.15
C VAL A 166 -9.62 4.08 -9.64
N LEU A 167 -8.44 4.56 -9.20
CA LEU A 167 -8.15 4.78 -7.79
C LEU A 167 -8.83 6.04 -7.26
N SER A 168 -9.39 5.95 -6.07
CA SER A 168 -10.15 7.02 -5.41
C SER A 168 -9.87 7.08 -3.91
N PRO A 169 -10.24 8.17 -3.23
CA PRO A 169 -10.22 8.22 -1.76
C PRO A 169 -11.01 7.03 -1.18
N GLY A 170 -10.35 6.26 -0.31
CA GLY A 170 -10.91 5.00 0.22
C GLY A 170 -10.35 3.75 -0.44
N SER A 171 -9.74 3.83 -1.63
CA SER A 171 -9.02 2.72 -2.24
C SER A 171 -7.94 2.19 -1.31
N LYS A 172 -7.83 0.87 -1.21
CA LYS A 172 -6.87 0.17 -0.35
C LYS A 172 -6.12 -0.89 -1.13
N ILE A 173 -4.96 -1.26 -0.61
CA ILE A 173 -4.23 -2.45 -1.04
C ILE A 173 -4.13 -3.43 0.12
N THR A 174 -4.52 -4.70 -0.12
CA THR A 174 -4.30 -5.80 0.81
C THR A 174 -3.09 -6.61 0.34
N ILE A 175 -2.12 -6.80 1.22
CA ILE A 175 -0.85 -7.47 0.94
C ILE A 175 -0.75 -8.72 1.78
N THR A 176 -0.66 -9.89 1.13
CA THR A 176 -0.54 -11.20 1.80
C THR A 176 0.65 -12.00 1.27
N GLY A 177 1.29 -12.77 2.16
CA GLY A 177 2.34 -13.70 1.82
C GLY A 177 1.81 -14.93 1.04
N ARG A 178 2.74 -15.75 0.54
CA ARG A 178 2.37 -17.01 -0.16
C ARG A 178 1.71 -18.02 0.77
N ASP A 179 2.07 -18.02 2.06
CA ASP A 179 1.67 -19.02 3.04
C ASP A 179 0.31 -18.73 3.72
N ASP A 180 -0.22 -17.51 3.56
CA ASP A 180 -1.50 -17.11 4.17
C ASP A 180 -2.73 -17.81 3.55
N GLN A 181 -2.53 -18.62 2.50
CA GLN A 181 -3.60 -19.44 1.89
C GLN A 181 -3.83 -20.78 2.61
N ALA A 182 -2.92 -21.20 3.50
CA ALA A 182 -3.04 -22.50 4.17
C ALA A 182 -3.98 -22.48 5.39
N THR A 183 -4.43 -21.30 5.86
CA THR A 183 -5.35 -21.13 7.00
C THR A 183 -6.74 -20.62 6.61
N GLY A 184 -7.11 -20.72 5.35
CA GLY A 184 -8.43 -20.40 4.83
C GLY A 184 -9.44 -21.46 5.23
N GLY A 185 -10.12 -21.27 6.35
CA GLY A 185 -11.48 -21.75 6.55
C GLY A 185 -11.68 -23.23 6.92
N ARG A 186 -11.23 -23.64 8.11
CA ARG A 186 -12.01 -24.61 8.85
C ARG A 186 -13.17 -23.86 9.52
N VAL A 187 -14.31 -23.80 8.84
CA VAL A 187 -15.58 -23.44 9.47
C VAL A 187 -15.85 -24.54 10.50
N VAL A 188 -15.53 -24.27 11.76
CA VAL A 188 -16.03 -25.09 12.86
C VAL A 188 -17.50 -24.74 13.01
N HIS A 189 -18.38 -25.59 12.50
CA HIS A 189 -19.77 -25.60 12.93
C HIS A 189 -19.76 -25.90 14.42
N ILE A 190 -19.96 -24.87 15.24
CA ILE A 190 -20.30 -25.04 16.64
C ILE A 190 -21.79 -25.34 16.66
N ASP A 191 -22.11 -26.64 16.80
CA ASP A 191 -23.46 -27.10 17.06
C ASP A 191 -23.91 -26.51 18.40
N GLY A 192 -24.98 -25.76 18.37
CA GLY A 192 -25.56 -25.07 19.51
C GLY A 192 -26.30 -26.05 20.43
N SER A 193 -25.62 -26.61 21.41
CA SER A 193 -26.30 -27.14 22.61
C SER A 193 -25.31 -27.33 23.74
N SER A 194 -25.24 -26.39 24.65
CA SER A 194 -25.13 -26.60 26.09
C SER A 194 -25.11 -25.25 26.81
N ALA A 195 -26.24 -24.93 27.37
CA ALA A 195 -26.38 -23.89 28.37
C ALA A 195 -25.77 -24.31 29.70
N ASN A 196 -25.36 -23.30 30.44
CA ASN A 196 -25.26 -23.21 31.91
C ASN A 196 -23.88 -23.27 32.56
N SER A 197 -23.75 -22.21 33.35
CA SER A 197 -23.14 -22.17 34.66
C SER A 197 -21.65 -21.86 34.69
N TRP A 198 -21.35 -20.59 34.95
CA TRP A 198 -20.32 -20.14 35.92
C TRP A 198 -20.42 -18.62 36.12
N TYR A 199 -21.44 -18.19 36.89
CA TYR A 199 -21.38 -16.89 37.56
C TYR A 199 -21.83 -17.10 39.01
N GLN A 200 -20.87 -17.05 39.95
CA GLN A 200 -21.17 -16.83 41.36
C GLN A 200 -20.49 -15.53 41.81
N PRO A 201 -21.23 -14.58 42.38
CA PRO A 201 -20.66 -13.39 43.00
C PRO A 201 -20.09 -13.73 44.38
N ALA A 202 -18.89 -13.23 44.67
CA ALA A 202 -18.28 -13.28 45.99
C ALA A 202 -19.08 -12.39 46.96
N SER A 203 -19.53 -12.99 48.05
CA SER A 203 -20.14 -12.30 49.17
C SER A 203 -19.07 -11.67 50.05
N LEU A 204 -19.27 -10.41 50.40
CA LEU A 204 -18.52 -9.69 51.43
C LEU A 204 -18.90 -10.28 52.80
N GLY A 205 -17.89 -10.58 53.60
CA GLY A 205 -17.91 -10.76 55.04
C GLY A 205 -16.68 -10.07 55.61
#